data_4a53c62a40bd3e2753392a30bbd4543d
#
_entry.id   4a53c62a40bd3e2753392a30bbd4543d
#
_cell.length_a   1.000
_cell.length_b   1.000
_cell.length_c   1.000
_cell.angle_alpha   90.00
_cell.angle_beta   90.00
_cell.angle_gamma   90.00
#
_symmetry.space_group_name_H-M   'P 1'
#
loop_
_entity.id
_entity.type
_entity.pdbx_description
1 polymer ?
#
loop_
_entity_poly.entity_id
_entity_poly.type
_entity_poly.pdbx_seq_one_letter_code
_entity_poly.pdbx_strand_id
1 'polypeptide(L)'
;MKLNFIKLILGYFLIIFFLPNYSNANAIVFEEIVCEIKINKKNKTMFFLDVADTSEKRNYGLMNRESITPNSGMLFIWKNSQRRTFWMKNTNFDLDLFFLDKEGQVIEIHKKAKAFSEDIIYSKIKAMFVLELGANQHQIKKGDKLNCGYLNL
;
A
#
# COMPACT_ATOMS: atom_id res chain seq x y z
N MET A 1 31.34 65.32 44.13
CA MET A 1 30.82 64.84 42.82
C MET A 1 30.89 63.33 42.85
N LYS A 2 29.76 62.66 43.22
CA LYS A 2 29.67 61.18 43.34
C LYS A 2 28.84 60.63 42.19
N LEU A 3 29.50 59.86 41.35
CA LEU A 3 28.90 59.22 40.20
C LEU A 3 28.23 57.91 40.67
N ASN A 4 26.89 57.84 40.59
CA ASN A 4 26.11 56.61 40.91
C ASN A 4 26.17 55.68 39.75
N PHE A 5 26.76 54.50 39.95
CA PHE A 5 26.69 53.37 39.02
C PHE A 5 25.33 52.65 39.15
N ILE A 6 24.48 52.81 38.15
CA ILE A 6 23.27 52.05 38.04
C ILE A 6 23.66 50.66 37.48
N LYS A 7 23.49 49.64 38.31
CA LYS A 7 23.64 48.23 37.89
C LYS A 7 22.43 47.85 37.05
N LEU A 8 22.69 47.71 35.76
CA LEU A 8 21.69 47.14 34.82
C LEU A 8 21.70 45.61 35.00
N ILE A 9 20.67 45.05 35.67
CA ILE A 9 20.48 43.61 35.78
C ILE A 9 19.76 43.17 34.51
N LEU A 10 20.53 42.62 33.55
CA LEU A 10 19.96 41.89 32.40
C LEU A 10 19.40 40.55 32.91
N GLY A 11 18.08 40.50 33.05
CA GLY A 11 17.37 39.26 33.26
C GLY A 11 17.41 38.43 31.98
N TYR A 12 18.19 37.36 31.96
CA TYR A 12 18.11 36.35 30.94
C TYR A 12 16.77 35.58 31.09
N PHE A 13 15.82 35.94 30.25
CA PHE A 13 14.59 35.15 30.11
C PHE A 13 14.93 33.88 29.31
N LEU A 14 15.12 32.79 30.03
CA LEU A 14 15.34 31.47 29.43
C LEU A 14 14.02 31.00 28.83
N ILE A 15 13.79 31.32 27.57
CA ILE A 15 12.66 30.75 26.81
C ILE A 15 12.98 29.26 26.58
N ILE A 16 12.49 28.40 27.44
CA ILE A 16 12.47 26.96 27.22
C ILE A 16 11.46 26.73 26.10
N PHE A 17 11.93 26.57 24.86
CA PHE A 17 11.17 26.07 23.77
C PHE A 17 10.77 24.62 24.11
N PHE A 18 9.56 24.43 24.58
CA PHE A 18 8.90 23.13 24.57
C PHE A 18 8.70 22.74 23.10
N LEU A 19 9.69 22.08 22.50
CA LEU A 19 9.45 21.38 21.25
C LEU A 19 8.44 20.27 21.56
N PRO A 20 7.25 20.28 20.93
CA PRO A 20 6.36 19.14 21.06
C PRO A 20 7.14 17.92 20.57
N ASN A 21 7.28 16.92 21.43
CA ASN A 21 7.73 15.60 21.01
C ASN A 21 6.71 15.13 19.98
N TYR A 22 6.97 15.37 18.68
CA TYR A 22 6.31 14.63 17.62
C TYR A 22 6.72 13.18 17.85
N SER A 23 5.85 12.42 18.51
CA SER A 23 5.92 10.97 18.44
C SER A 23 5.83 10.63 16.96
N ASN A 24 6.96 10.23 16.38
CA ASN A 24 6.97 9.58 15.09
C ASN A 24 6.11 8.32 15.23
N ALA A 25 4.83 8.45 14.99
CA ALA A 25 4.03 7.31 14.60
C ALA A 25 4.78 6.75 13.39
N ASN A 26 5.39 5.58 13.53
CA ASN A 26 6.16 4.95 12.46
C ASN A 26 5.24 4.81 11.26
N ALA A 27 5.37 5.73 10.30
CA ALA A 27 4.61 5.66 9.06
C ALA A 27 5.00 4.35 8.37
N ILE A 28 4.01 3.56 7.96
CA ILE A 28 4.26 2.33 7.21
C ILE A 28 4.81 2.75 5.84
N VAL A 29 6.06 2.38 5.57
CA VAL A 29 6.75 2.66 4.31
C VAL A 29 6.64 1.43 3.41
N PHE A 30 6.10 1.62 2.22
CA PHE A 30 6.03 0.59 1.18
C PHE A 30 7.17 0.77 0.18
N GLU A 31 7.76 -0.34 -0.23
CA GLU A 31 8.64 -0.38 -1.39
C GLU A 31 7.78 -0.43 -2.64
N GLU A 32 8.10 0.40 -3.65
CA GLU A 32 7.45 0.37 -4.95
C GLU A 32 8.25 -0.47 -5.93
N ILE A 33 7.57 -1.33 -6.67
CA ILE A 33 8.15 -2.16 -7.72
C ILE A 33 7.42 -1.95 -9.04
N VAL A 34 8.12 -2.21 -10.14
CA VAL A 34 7.53 -2.20 -11.47
C VAL A 34 7.29 -3.62 -11.94
N CYS A 35 6.03 -3.91 -12.26
CA CYS A 35 5.58 -5.20 -12.77
C CYS A 35 4.94 -5.06 -14.14
N GLU A 36 5.00 -6.13 -14.93
CA GLU A 36 4.36 -6.24 -16.24
C GLU A 36 3.26 -7.30 -16.19
N ILE A 37 2.09 -6.99 -16.72
CA ILE A 37 1.09 -8.02 -17.05
C ILE A 37 0.99 -8.14 -18.56
N LYS A 38 1.12 -9.37 -19.08
CA LYS A 38 0.82 -9.70 -20.46
C LYS A 38 -0.67 -9.93 -20.61
N ILE A 39 -1.36 -8.92 -21.12
CA ILE A 39 -2.78 -9.00 -21.46
C ILE A 39 -2.87 -9.47 -22.92
N ASN A 40 -3.15 -10.77 -23.14
CA ASN A 40 -3.04 -11.41 -24.45
C ASN A 40 -1.59 -11.48 -24.96
N LYS A 41 -1.36 -12.28 -26.03
CA LYS A 41 -0.01 -12.49 -26.61
C LYS A 41 0.68 -11.23 -27.16
N LYS A 42 -0.03 -10.09 -27.27
CA LYS A 42 0.47 -8.88 -27.95
C LYS A 42 0.57 -7.63 -27.05
N ASN A 43 -0.21 -7.53 -26.00
CA ASN A 43 -0.28 -6.30 -25.20
C ASN A 43 0.32 -6.53 -23.81
N LYS A 44 1.22 -5.62 -23.44
CA LYS A 44 1.84 -5.56 -22.11
C LYS A 44 1.42 -4.27 -21.44
N THR A 45 1.07 -4.35 -20.17
CA THR A 45 0.79 -3.19 -19.34
C THR A 45 1.75 -3.18 -18.16
N MET A 46 2.40 -2.05 -17.93
CA MET A 46 3.26 -1.84 -16.77
C MET A 46 2.45 -1.31 -15.61
N PHE A 47 2.78 -1.79 -14.41
CA PHE A 47 2.16 -1.39 -13.15
C PHE A 47 3.23 -0.96 -12.16
N PHE A 48 2.94 0.10 -11.43
CA PHE A 48 3.72 0.59 -10.29
C PHE A 48 3.03 0.11 -9.01
N LEU A 49 3.63 -0.84 -8.33
CA LEU A 49 2.99 -1.55 -7.24
C LEU A 49 3.73 -1.36 -5.94
N ASP A 50 3.03 -0.91 -4.91
CA ASP A 50 3.53 -0.99 -3.55
C ASP A 50 3.55 -2.45 -3.07
N VAL A 51 4.59 -2.82 -2.34
CA VAL A 51 4.78 -4.19 -1.85
C VAL A 51 4.31 -4.32 -0.41
N ALA A 52 3.37 -5.24 -0.18
CA ALA A 52 2.90 -5.64 1.14
C ALA A 52 3.37 -7.06 1.48
N ASP A 53 4.61 -7.18 1.96
CA ASP A 53 5.31 -8.45 2.25
C ASP A 53 5.40 -8.79 3.74
N THR A 54 5.09 -7.85 4.64
CA THR A 54 5.00 -8.07 6.08
C THR A 54 3.54 -8.15 6.55
N SER A 55 3.29 -8.74 7.69
CA SER A 55 1.93 -8.80 8.27
C SER A 55 1.35 -7.41 8.50
N GLU A 56 2.18 -6.46 8.94
CA GLU A 56 1.79 -5.08 9.18
C GLU A 56 1.37 -4.39 7.87
N LYS A 57 2.19 -4.47 6.83
CA LYS A 57 1.91 -3.90 5.50
C LYS A 57 0.65 -4.52 4.89
N ARG A 58 0.49 -5.86 4.99
CA ARG A 58 -0.71 -6.54 4.47
C ARG A 58 -1.98 -6.15 5.24
N ASN A 59 -1.90 -5.96 6.55
CA ASN A 59 -3.05 -5.52 7.35
C ASN A 59 -3.45 -4.08 7.04
N TYR A 60 -2.49 -3.23 6.71
CA TYR A 60 -2.75 -1.84 6.36
C TYR A 60 -3.26 -1.71 4.92
N GLY A 61 -2.64 -2.40 3.96
CA GLY A 61 -3.04 -2.36 2.56
C GLY A 61 -3.12 -0.93 1.99
N LEU A 62 -4.18 -0.67 1.23
CA LEU A 62 -4.47 0.63 0.60
C LEU A 62 -5.33 1.56 1.47
N MET A 63 -5.46 1.26 2.78
CA MET A 63 -6.24 2.09 3.70
C MET A 63 -5.74 3.54 3.77
N ASN A 64 -6.68 4.47 4.00
CA ASN A 64 -6.44 5.89 4.21
C ASN A 64 -5.78 6.63 3.03
N ARG A 65 -5.72 6.02 1.84
CA ARG A 65 -5.33 6.71 0.61
C ARG A 65 -6.53 7.43 0.03
N GLU A 66 -6.33 8.64 -0.46
CA GLU A 66 -7.40 9.41 -1.11
C GLU A 66 -7.77 8.83 -2.47
N SER A 67 -6.76 8.37 -3.22
CA SER A 67 -6.92 7.75 -4.54
C SER A 67 -5.69 6.92 -4.90
N ILE A 68 -5.79 6.17 -6.00
CA ILE A 68 -4.66 5.55 -6.69
C ILE A 68 -4.64 6.00 -8.14
N THR A 69 -3.44 6.19 -8.70
CA THR A 69 -3.29 6.57 -10.11
C THR A 69 -3.57 5.38 -11.04
N PRO A 70 -3.90 5.61 -12.31
CA PRO A 70 -3.97 4.55 -13.29
C PRO A 70 -2.66 3.75 -13.33
N ASN A 71 -2.76 2.42 -13.46
CA ASN A 71 -1.62 1.49 -13.44
C ASN A 71 -0.83 1.44 -12.13
N SER A 72 -1.35 1.98 -11.03
CA SER A 72 -0.78 1.77 -9.70
C SER A 72 -1.71 0.90 -8.84
N GLY A 73 -1.13 0.33 -7.78
CA GLY A 73 -1.85 -0.55 -6.88
C GLY A 73 -0.96 -1.13 -5.80
N MET A 74 -1.34 -2.31 -5.30
CA MET A 74 -0.56 -3.00 -4.29
C MET A 74 -0.44 -4.48 -4.59
N LEU A 75 0.78 -5.01 -4.42
CA LEU A 75 1.07 -6.45 -4.50
C LEU A 75 1.29 -7.00 -3.10
N PHE A 76 0.38 -7.85 -2.66
CA PHE A 76 0.48 -8.60 -1.41
C PHE A 76 1.25 -9.87 -1.64
N ILE A 77 2.27 -10.12 -0.81
CA ILE A 77 3.19 -11.25 -0.95
C ILE A 77 3.17 -12.10 0.33
N TRP A 78 3.05 -13.41 0.16
CA TRP A 78 3.20 -14.39 1.25
C TRP A 78 4.23 -15.45 0.88
N LYS A 79 4.77 -16.11 1.89
CA LYS A 79 5.74 -17.20 1.74
C LYS A 79 5.10 -18.53 1.31
N ASN A 80 3.78 -18.66 1.39
CA ASN A 80 3.05 -19.89 1.09
C ASN A 80 1.68 -19.59 0.45
N SER A 81 1.16 -20.57 -0.30
CA SER A 81 -0.16 -20.49 -0.90
C SER A 81 -1.23 -20.92 0.10
N GLN A 82 -2.16 -20.02 0.41
CA GLN A 82 -3.32 -20.27 1.28
C GLN A 82 -4.55 -19.53 0.74
N ARG A 83 -5.74 -19.87 1.23
CA ARG A 83 -6.91 -19.03 1.02
C ARG A 83 -6.69 -17.70 1.72
N ARG A 84 -7.03 -16.62 1.03
CA ARG A 84 -6.81 -15.24 1.51
C ARG A 84 -8.13 -14.58 1.80
N THR A 85 -8.10 -13.67 2.77
CA THR A 85 -9.25 -12.85 3.15
C THR A 85 -8.88 -11.39 3.06
N PHE A 86 -9.83 -10.58 2.53
CA PHE A 86 -9.69 -9.14 2.38
C PHE A 86 -10.97 -8.45 2.83
N TRP A 87 -10.87 -7.18 3.08
CA TRP A 87 -11.96 -6.26 3.33
C TRP A 87 -11.62 -4.90 2.72
N MET A 88 -12.58 -4.01 2.65
CA MET A 88 -12.39 -2.66 2.12
C MET A 88 -12.46 -1.59 3.21
N LYS A 89 -12.25 -1.97 4.47
CA LYS A 89 -12.24 -1.04 5.59
C LYS A 89 -11.26 0.10 5.34
N ASN A 90 -11.69 1.34 5.58
CA ASN A 90 -10.89 2.55 5.39
C ASN A 90 -10.26 2.70 3.99
N THR A 91 -10.81 2.05 2.96
CA THR A 91 -10.38 2.17 1.57
C THR A 91 -11.39 2.99 0.80
N ASN A 92 -10.98 4.16 0.29
CA ASN A 92 -11.88 5.21 -0.23
C ASN A 92 -12.36 4.98 -1.66
N PHE A 93 -11.91 3.94 -2.35
CA PHE A 93 -12.21 3.66 -3.76
C PHE A 93 -12.44 2.16 -3.98
N ASP A 94 -13.26 1.86 -4.99
CA ASP A 94 -13.53 0.47 -5.38
C ASP A 94 -12.27 -0.18 -5.96
N LEU A 95 -12.04 -1.47 -5.65
CA LEU A 95 -10.89 -2.24 -6.10
C LEU A 95 -11.30 -3.50 -6.87
N ASP A 96 -10.44 -3.90 -7.80
CA ASP A 96 -10.40 -5.26 -8.35
C ASP A 96 -9.26 -6.03 -7.67
N LEU A 97 -9.54 -7.23 -7.14
CA LEU A 97 -8.57 -8.12 -6.52
C LEU A 97 -8.29 -9.29 -7.45
N PHE A 98 -7.02 -9.48 -7.78
CA PHE A 98 -6.53 -10.58 -8.61
C PHE A 98 -5.70 -11.52 -7.75
N PHE A 99 -6.16 -12.73 -7.57
CA PHE A 99 -5.46 -13.76 -6.80
C PHE A 99 -4.54 -14.53 -7.75
N LEU A 100 -3.26 -14.66 -7.37
CA LEU A 100 -2.24 -15.28 -8.21
C LEU A 100 -1.61 -16.49 -7.53
N ASP A 101 -1.22 -17.45 -8.34
CA ASP A 101 -0.44 -18.61 -7.89
C ASP A 101 1.05 -18.26 -7.67
N LYS A 102 1.85 -19.26 -7.37
CA LYS A 102 3.29 -19.09 -7.12
C LYS A 102 4.09 -18.72 -8.38
N GLU A 103 3.55 -18.94 -9.57
CA GLU A 103 4.13 -18.55 -10.85
C GLU A 103 3.68 -17.16 -11.31
N GLY A 104 2.85 -16.45 -10.50
CA GLY A 104 2.31 -15.13 -10.83
C GLY A 104 1.13 -15.17 -11.81
N GLN A 105 0.52 -16.36 -12.06
CA GLN A 105 -0.64 -16.47 -12.93
C GLN A 105 -1.92 -16.12 -12.17
N VAL A 106 -2.80 -15.33 -12.80
CA VAL A 106 -4.13 -14.98 -12.25
C VAL A 106 -5.02 -16.21 -12.25
N ILE A 107 -5.37 -16.69 -11.08
CA ILE A 107 -6.20 -17.90 -10.88
C ILE A 107 -7.63 -17.59 -10.45
N GLU A 108 -7.84 -16.45 -9.76
CA GLU A 108 -9.16 -15.99 -9.35
C GLU A 108 -9.24 -14.47 -9.41
N ILE A 109 -10.43 -13.92 -9.64
CA ILE A 109 -10.66 -12.48 -9.70
C ILE A 109 -11.92 -12.16 -8.90
N HIS A 110 -11.80 -11.18 -8.01
CA HIS A 110 -12.93 -10.53 -7.38
C HIS A 110 -13.02 -9.10 -7.95
N LYS A 111 -14.10 -8.83 -8.67
CA LYS A 111 -14.30 -7.53 -9.30
C LYS A 111 -15.12 -6.60 -8.42
N LYS A 112 -14.71 -5.33 -8.42
CA LYS A 112 -15.49 -4.22 -7.87
C LYS A 112 -15.80 -4.39 -6.38
N ALA A 113 -14.79 -4.76 -5.58
CA ALA A 113 -14.87 -4.68 -4.13
C ALA A 113 -15.20 -3.24 -3.74
N LYS A 114 -16.29 -3.06 -2.98
CA LYS A 114 -16.85 -1.73 -2.71
C LYS A 114 -16.07 -0.99 -1.65
N ALA A 115 -15.77 0.28 -1.93
CA ALA A 115 -15.17 1.19 -0.96
C ALA A 115 -15.90 1.12 0.39
N PHE A 116 -15.14 1.16 1.48
CA PHE A 116 -15.59 1.11 2.86
C PHE A 116 -16.39 -0.13 3.30
N SER A 117 -16.57 -1.15 2.43
CA SER A 117 -17.23 -2.39 2.85
C SER A 117 -16.37 -3.15 3.87
N GLU A 118 -17.01 -3.58 4.96
CA GLU A 118 -16.40 -4.48 5.94
C GLU A 118 -16.77 -5.95 5.69
N ASP A 119 -17.51 -6.22 4.61
CA ASP A 119 -17.78 -7.59 4.17
C ASP A 119 -16.48 -8.30 3.81
N ILE A 120 -16.35 -9.54 4.30
CA ILE A 120 -15.14 -10.30 4.05
C ILE A 120 -15.15 -10.92 2.66
N ILE A 121 -14.15 -10.61 1.88
CA ILE A 121 -13.87 -11.21 0.58
C ILE A 121 -12.99 -12.43 0.79
N TYR A 122 -13.48 -13.61 0.45
CA TYR A 122 -12.73 -14.87 0.58
C TYR A 122 -12.26 -15.36 -0.78
N SER A 123 -10.98 -15.71 -0.91
CA SER A 123 -10.54 -16.46 -2.08
C SER A 123 -11.07 -17.90 -2.02
N LYS A 124 -11.57 -18.40 -3.14
CA LYS A 124 -12.03 -19.81 -3.28
C LYS A 124 -10.84 -20.75 -3.43
N ILE A 125 -9.74 -20.26 -3.98
CA ILE A 125 -8.52 -21.00 -4.31
C ILE A 125 -7.37 -20.49 -3.42
N LYS A 126 -6.34 -21.32 -3.21
CA LYS A 126 -5.13 -20.94 -2.50
C LYS A 126 -4.29 -20.01 -3.41
N ALA A 127 -3.96 -18.82 -2.94
CA ALA A 127 -3.13 -17.85 -3.63
C ALA A 127 -1.84 -17.55 -2.85
N MET A 128 -0.76 -17.33 -3.56
CA MET A 128 0.52 -16.90 -3.01
C MET A 128 0.65 -15.37 -3.04
N PHE A 129 0.10 -14.75 -4.09
CA PHE A 129 0.08 -13.29 -4.24
C PHE A 129 -1.34 -12.80 -4.46
N VAL A 130 -1.58 -11.53 -4.12
CA VAL A 130 -2.81 -10.84 -4.48
C VAL A 130 -2.43 -9.45 -5.00
N LEU A 131 -2.95 -9.09 -6.17
CA LEU A 131 -2.78 -7.78 -6.77
C LEU A 131 -4.10 -7.00 -6.61
N GLU A 132 -4.02 -5.83 -5.98
CA GLU A 132 -5.11 -4.87 -5.90
C GLU A 132 -4.88 -3.71 -6.86
N LEU A 133 -5.87 -3.44 -7.71
CA LEU A 133 -5.88 -2.32 -8.65
C LEU A 133 -7.23 -1.58 -8.59
N GLY A 134 -7.26 -0.32 -9.04
CA GLY A 134 -8.51 0.42 -9.17
C GLY A 134 -9.55 -0.35 -10.00
N ALA A 135 -10.80 -0.36 -9.53
CA ALA A 135 -11.84 -1.16 -10.16
C ALA A 135 -12.13 -0.71 -11.60
N ASN A 136 -12.39 -1.69 -12.48
CA ASN A 136 -12.77 -1.51 -13.89
C ASN A 136 -11.72 -0.78 -14.77
N GLN A 137 -10.49 -0.59 -14.30
CA GLN A 137 -9.46 0.09 -15.08
C GLN A 137 -8.71 -0.84 -16.04
N HIS A 138 -8.75 -2.17 -15.82
CA HIS A 138 -7.92 -3.14 -16.53
C HIS A 138 -8.70 -4.37 -16.98
N GLN A 139 -8.38 -4.86 -18.21
CA GLN A 139 -8.97 -6.07 -18.79
C GLN A 139 -8.18 -7.33 -18.45
N ILE A 140 -7.71 -7.44 -17.22
CA ILE A 140 -6.98 -8.62 -16.73
C ILE A 140 -7.94 -9.79 -16.57
N LYS A 141 -7.51 -10.98 -17.03
CA LYS A 141 -8.30 -12.21 -17.04
C LYS A 141 -7.56 -13.33 -16.30
N LYS A 142 -8.30 -14.38 -15.93
CA LYS A 142 -7.67 -15.62 -15.49
C LYS A 142 -6.76 -16.17 -16.59
N GLY A 143 -5.57 -16.61 -16.17
CA GLY A 143 -4.51 -17.06 -17.05
C GLY A 143 -3.52 -15.99 -17.48
N ASP A 144 -3.83 -14.70 -17.32
CA ASP A 144 -2.84 -13.64 -17.49
C ASP A 144 -1.75 -13.76 -16.41
N LYS A 145 -0.52 -13.36 -16.76
CA LYS A 145 0.63 -13.53 -15.88
C LYS A 145 1.24 -12.18 -15.52
N LEU A 146 1.40 -11.95 -14.20
CA LEU A 146 2.18 -10.87 -13.64
C LEU A 146 3.66 -11.28 -13.64
N ASN A 147 4.53 -10.37 -14.06
CA ASN A 147 5.99 -10.53 -14.00
C ASN A 147 6.59 -9.28 -13.34
N CYS A 148 7.27 -9.47 -12.22
CA CYS A 148 7.88 -8.40 -11.44
C CYS A 148 9.43 -8.51 -11.41
N GLY A 149 10.05 -9.00 -12.45
CA GLY A 149 11.51 -9.04 -12.61
C GLY A 149 12.21 -9.81 -11.47
N TYR A 150 12.78 -9.11 -10.51
CA TYR A 150 13.57 -9.70 -9.43
C TYR A 150 12.78 -10.55 -8.42
N LEU A 151 11.46 -10.50 -8.40
CA LEU A 151 10.65 -11.37 -7.56
C LEU A 151 10.52 -12.81 -8.12
N ASN A 152 11.11 -13.09 -9.29
CA ASN A 152 11.02 -14.39 -9.98
C ASN A 152 9.57 -14.91 -10.10
N LEU A 153 8.63 -13.99 -10.36
CA LEU A 153 7.23 -14.30 -10.63
C LEU A 153 6.99 -14.61 -12.10
#